data_31bf566d9b0eb67b1196cd14d4f0ba0c
#
_entry.id   31bf566d9b0eb67b1196cd14d4f0ba0c
#
_cell.length_a   1.000
_cell.length_b   1.000
_cell.length_c   1.000
_cell.angle_alpha   90.00
_cell.angle_beta   90.00
_cell.angle_gamma   90.00
#
_symmetry.space_group_name_H-M   'P 1'
#
loop_
_entity.id
_entity.type
_entity.pdbx_description
1 polymer ?
#
loop_
_entity_poly.entity_id
_entity_poly.type
_entity_poly.pdbx_seq_one_letter_code
_entity_poly.pdbx_strand_id
1 'polypeptide(L)'
;MTATLRRAGVTTQLVTDHPHLFETGGENYHTEFTAWDYQRGHEGDTWKTRPDPSWAGAPSFGRGHTLYDNSRGWFRDEADFPGPRTMTAAASWLRDHAPFHRDAGVPWLLFVDEFDPHEPFDTPEPWASRYDPEWDASVDGPHLIWPPYTGSGVGSGAISERQGRQIRAQYGAKLSMIDHWLGRVLDQLDAGNWWDDTVVIVCTDHGHYLGERDAWGKPGIPLFEPLLHTPLFISWPGVSVPGSTVDALTTNVDLHATLCEAFGVDAPTRAHGTSLRPLLDGSATSVREWALAGVWGREVHVLDRTRKYARAPRGDNAPLSMWSNRWSTMPLHSFPELRMPPPDDRATLDRMPGSKIPVIRQPFVPGDLLPFWAHAERMETLCFDLAEDPGEERNLVGTPAEAELDDLLRTALLEIDAPSDQLERLGLT
;
A
#
# COMPACT_ATOMS: atom_id res chain seq x y z
N MET A 1 13.19 -7.91 -3.85
CA MET A 1 13.85 -6.70 -4.39
C MET A 1 15.14 -6.41 -3.65
N THR A 2 15.11 -5.93 -2.42
CA THR A 2 16.27 -5.50 -1.63
C THR A 2 17.35 -6.57 -1.47
N ALA A 3 16.99 -7.82 -1.14
CA ALA A 3 17.93 -8.94 -1.10
C ALA A 3 18.64 -9.21 -2.45
N THR A 4 17.98 -8.98 -3.58
CA THR A 4 18.57 -9.12 -4.92
C THR A 4 19.63 -8.03 -5.14
N LEU A 5 19.29 -6.79 -4.86
CA LEU A 5 20.19 -5.64 -4.99
C LEU A 5 21.40 -5.76 -4.05
N ARG A 6 21.18 -6.14 -2.78
CA ARG A 6 22.29 -6.38 -1.82
C ARG A 6 23.28 -7.43 -2.30
N ARG A 7 22.78 -8.55 -2.85
CA ARG A 7 23.68 -9.58 -3.41
C ARG A 7 24.51 -9.10 -4.60
N ALA A 8 24.01 -8.08 -5.30
CA ALA A 8 24.72 -7.41 -6.39
C ALA A 8 25.66 -6.28 -5.91
N GLY A 9 25.78 -6.06 -4.61
CA GLY A 9 26.70 -5.06 -4.05
C GLY A 9 26.08 -3.67 -3.87
N VAL A 10 24.75 -3.53 -4.05
CA VAL A 10 24.05 -2.27 -3.78
C VAL A 10 23.85 -2.11 -2.28
N THR A 11 24.26 -0.97 -1.72
CA THR A 11 23.88 -0.61 -0.36
C THR A 11 22.39 -0.24 -0.32
N THR A 12 21.62 -0.84 0.58
CA THR A 12 20.20 -0.59 0.70
C THR A 12 19.88 -0.05 2.08
N GLN A 13 19.36 1.18 2.14
CA GLN A 13 18.92 1.85 3.35
C GLN A 13 17.40 1.94 3.36
N LEU A 14 16.78 1.54 4.46
CA LEU A 14 15.38 1.81 4.76
C LEU A 14 15.30 2.96 5.77
N VAL A 15 14.41 3.91 5.52
CA VAL A 15 13.96 4.89 6.53
C VAL A 15 12.44 4.77 6.57
N THR A 16 11.87 4.48 7.73
CA THR A 16 10.44 4.17 7.83
C THR A 16 9.83 4.56 9.17
N ASP A 17 8.55 4.85 9.19
CA ASP A 17 7.71 4.93 10.39
C ASP A 17 6.60 3.87 10.41
N HIS A 18 6.64 2.91 9.49
CA HIS A 18 5.68 1.85 9.31
C HIS A 18 5.82 0.75 10.39
N PRO A 19 4.95 0.71 11.41
CA PRO A 19 5.11 -0.18 12.56
C PRO A 19 5.01 -1.66 12.19
N HIS A 20 4.20 -2.01 11.18
CA HIS A 20 3.95 -3.39 10.80
C HIS A 20 5.17 -4.13 10.25
N LEU A 21 6.19 -3.41 9.76
CA LEU A 21 7.46 -4.01 9.37
C LEU A 21 8.22 -4.65 10.55
N PHE A 22 7.92 -4.25 11.78
CA PHE A 22 8.61 -4.64 13.00
C PHE A 22 7.77 -5.54 13.91
N GLU A 23 6.58 -5.92 13.48
CA GLU A 23 5.72 -6.84 14.20
C GLU A 23 6.16 -8.29 14.06
N THR A 24 5.75 -9.13 15.02
CA THR A 24 6.16 -10.53 15.07
C THR A 24 5.52 -11.35 13.95
N GLY A 25 6.33 -12.19 13.34
CA GLY A 25 5.87 -13.33 12.53
C GLY A 25 5.91 -13.14 11.03
N GLY A 26 5.57 -12.00 10.48
CA GLY A 26 5.36 -11.93 9.04
C GLY A 26 6.28 -11.00 8.31
N GLU A 27 6.19 -9.80 8.67
CA GLU A 27 6.69 -8.75 7.81
C GLU A 27 8.21 -8.73 7.82
N ASN A 28 8.87 -8.36 8.86
CA ASN A 28 10.35 -8.38 9.00
C ASN A 28 11.14 -8.06 7.70
N TYR A 29 10.52 -7.35 6.76
CA TYR A 29 11.14 -6.99 5.47
C TYR A 29 12.35 -6.09 5.65
N HIS A 30 12.40 -5.32 6.73
CA HIS A 30 13.54 -4.49 7.08
C HIS A 30 14.85 -5.28 7.18
N THR A 31 14.82 -6.56 7.53
CA THR A 31 16.01 -7.40 7.63
C THR A 31 16.66 -7.70 6.27
N GLU A 32 15.96 -7.45 5.17
CA GLU A 32 16.46 -7.58 3.82
C GLU A 32 17.29 -6.35 3.38
N PHE A 33 17.22 -5.24 4.09
CA PHE A 33 18.04 -4.05 3.85
C PHE A 33 19.44 -4.19 4.47
N THR A 34 20.40 -3.43 3.97
CA THR A 34 21.75 -3.34 4.56
C THR A 34 21.68 -2.65 5.93
N ALA A 35 20.89 -1.59 6.02
CA ALA A 35 20.62 -0.86 7.25
C ALA A 35 19.21 -0.28 7.23
N TRP A 36 18.68 0.05 8.41
CA TRP A 36 17.37 0.68 8.53
C TRP A 36 17.33 1.66 9.70
N ASP A 37 16.49 2.68 9.56
CA ASP A 37 16.17 3.67 10.58
C ASP A 37 14.67 3.70 10.78
N TYR A 38 14.18 3.39 11.99
CA TYR A 38 12.76 3.30 12.31
C TYR A 38 12.31 4.48 13.18
N GLN A 39 11.45 5.33 12.62
CA GLN A 39 10.84 6.47 13.29
C GLN A 39 9.58 6.02 14.02
N ARG A 40 9.65 6.01 15.36
CA ARG A 40 8.63 5.41 16.23
C ARG A 40 7.42 6.33 16.44
N GLY A 41 6.24 5.72 16.68
CA GLY A 41 5.07 6.39 17.24
C GLY A 41 3.86 6.52 16.31
N HIS A 42 3.92 5.95 15.09
CA HIS A 42 2.76 5.93 14.21
C HIS A 42 1.75 4.86 14.63
N GLU A 43 0.47 5.08 14.34
CA GLU A 43 -0.64 4.14 14.54
C GLU A 43 -0.59 3.40 15.89
N GLY A 44 -0.60 2.06 15.86
CA GLY A 44 -0.53 1.19 17.03
C GLY A 44 0.89 0.84 17.48
N ASP A 45 1.91 1.64 17.09
CA ASP A 45 3.29 1.38 17.51
C ASP A 45 3.43 1.35 19.04
N THR A 46 3.95 0.23 19.54
CA THR A 46 4.18 0.01 20.97
C THR A 46 5.42 0.76 21.50
N TRP A 47 5.57 2.02 21.14
CA TRP A 47 6.72 2.85 21.50
C TRP A 47 6.70 3.31 22.94
N LYS A 48 5.57 3.90 23.38
CA LYS A 48 5.41 4.41 24.76
C LYS A 48 4.40 3.57 25.52
N THR A 49 4.64 3.41 26.82
CA THR A 49 3.77 2.61 27.71
C THR A 49 2.57 3.39 28.26
N ARG A 50 2.62 4.71 28.15
CA ARG A 50 1.56 5.65 28.58
C ARG A 50 1.76 7.00 27.91
N PRO A 51 0.69 7.80 27.79
CA PRO A 51 0.85 9.19 27.35
C PRO A 51 1.57 10.03 28.42
N ASP A 52 2.04 11.18 28.02
CA ASP A 52 2.50 12.22 28.94
C ASP A 52 1.36 12.58 29.90
N PRO A 53 1.63 12.76 31.22
CA PRO A 53 0.58 13.10 32.19
C PRO A 53 -0.17 14.39 31.89
N SER A 54 0.39 15.31 31.14
CA SER A 54 -0.28 16.54 30.69
C SER A 54 -1.17 16.35 29.46
N TRP A 55 -1.15 15.18 28.83
CA TRP A 55 -1.98 14.87 27.67
C TRP A 55 -3.43 14.68 28.08
N ALA A 56 -4.30 15.58 27.64
CA ALA A 56 -5.73 15.53 27.96
C ALA A 56 -6.50 14.44 27.20
N GLY A 57 -5.82 13.70 26.34
CA GLY A 57 -6.44 12.78 25.39
C GLY A 57 -7.02 13.52 24.18
N ALA A 58 -7.29 12.77 23.13
CA ALA A 58 -8.00 13.27 21.99
C ALA A 58 -9.24 12.40 21.81
N PRO A 59 -10.47 12.91 22.00
CA PRO A 59 -11.64 12.20 21.58
C PRO A 59 -11.55 12.04 20.05
N SER A 60 -11.23 10.84 19.59
CA SER A 60 -11.20 10.52 18.18
C SER A 60 -12.61 10.22 17.68
N PHE A 61 -12.93 10.72 16.49
CA PHE A 61 -14.04 10.21 15.72
C PHE A 61 -13.62 8.89 15.05
N GLY A 62 -14.48 7.88 15.11
CA GLY A 62 -14.21 6.58 14.52
C GLY A 62 -13.57 5.58 15.49
N ARG A 63 -12.55 4.87 15.04
CA ARG A 63 -11.86 3.87 15.86
C ARG A 63 -10.96 4.55 16.88
N GLY A 64 -11.26 4.40 18.17
CA GLY A 64 -10.35 4.84 19.23
C GLY A 64 -9.18 3.89 19.38
N HIS A 65 -7.98 4.41 19.64
CA HIS A 65 -6.80 3.57 19.80
C HIS A 65 -5.90 4.05 20.93
N THR A 66 -5.94 3.36 22.07
CA THR A 66 -5.17 3.70 23.27
C THR A 66 -3.66 3.62 23.05
N LEU A 67 -3.17 2.75 22.16
CA LEU A 67 -1.74 2.62 21.89
C LEU A 67 -1.19 3.85 21.16
N TYR A 68 -1.95 4.41 20.21
CA TYR A 68 -1.58 5.66 19.57
C TYR A 68 -1.48 6.80 20.57
N ASP A 69 -2.47 6.94 21.46
CA ASP A 69 -2.48 7.99 22.50
C ASP A 69 -1.24 7.91 23.40
N ASN A 70 -0.75 6.72 23.68
CA ASN A 70 0.47 6.52 24.45
C ASN A 70 1.68 7.20 23.80
N SER A 71 1.78 7.12 22.48
CA SER A 71 2.86 7.77 21.72
C SER A 71 2.55 9.23 21.42
N ARG A 72 1.32 9.51 20.96
CA ARG A 72 0.85 10.85 20.59
C ARG A 72 0.98 11.87 21.72
N GLY A 73 0.70 11.45 22.93
CA GLY A 73 0.82 12.30 24.11
C GLY A 73 2.23 12.88 24.34
N TRP A 74 3.23 12.41 23.62
CA TRP A 74 4.62 12.89 23.72
C TRP A 74 5.04 13.81 22.56
N PHE A 75 4.20 14.01 21.54
CA PHE A 75 4.50 14.95 20.46
C PHE A 75 4.23 16.37 20.94
N ARG A 76 5.21 17.26 20.82
CA ARG A 76 5.14 18.66 21.23
C ARG A 76 5.00 19.60 20.05
N ASP A 77 5.78 19.32 19.02
CA ASP A 77 5.88 20.11 17.80
C ASP A 77 5.58 19.24 16.58
N GLU A 78 5.34 19.87 15.44
CA GLU A 78 5.14 19.18 14.17
C GLU A 78 6.29 18.21 13.84
N ALA A 79 7.53 18.59 14.17
CA ALA A 79 8.71 17.78 13.94
C ALA A 79 8.78 16.49 14.78
N ASP A 80 7.91 16.34 15.79
CA ASP A 80 7.83 15.13 16.61
C ASP A 80 6.96 14.02 15.96
N PHE A 81 6.15 14.39 14.97
CA PHE A 81 5.32 13.41 14.27
C PHE A 81 6.19 12.45 13.44
N PRO A 82 5.77 11.19 13.29
CA PRO A 82 6.55 10.17 12.60
C PRO A 82 6.92 10.54 11.17
N GLY A 83 5.99 11.00 10.35
CA GLY A 83 6.25 11.40 8.96
C GLY A 83 7.31 12.50 8.83
N PRO A 84 7.17 13.66 9.51
CA PRO A 84 8.23 14.68 9.61
C PRO A 84 9.60 14.13 10.01
N ARG A 85 9.65 13.20 10.96
CA ARG A 85 10.91 12.57 11.40
C ARG A 85 11.48 11.65 10.33
N THR A 86 10.63 10.89 9.64
CA THR A 86 11.01 10.00 8.54
C THR A 86 11.62 10.80 7.39
N MET A 87 10.98 11.89 6.97
CA MET A 87 11.52 12.78 5.92
C MET A 87 12.82 13.47 6.37
N THR A 88 12.93 13.87 7.65
CA THR A 88 14.15 14.45 8.19
C THR A 88 15.30 13.42 8.20
N ALA A 89 15.04 12.18 8.58
CA ALA A 89 16.02 11.11 8.58
C ALA A 89 16.49 10.79 7.14
N ALA A 90 15.57 10.72 6.20
CA ALA A 90 15.86 10.50 4.78
C ALA A 90 16.73 11.63 4.19
N ALA A 91 16.36 12.89 4.45
CA ALA A 91 17.15 14.06 4.04
C ALA A 91 18.56 14.05 4.67
N SER A 92 18.65 13.68 5.95
CA SER A 92 19.94 13.56 6.64
C SER A 92 20.80 12.46 6.03
N TRP A 93 20.23 11.32 5.66
CA TRP A 93 20.97 10.24 5.00
C TRP A 93 21.52 10.68 3.64
N LEU A 94 20.72 11.39 2.84
CA LEU A 94 21.17 11.95 1.56
C LEU A 94 22.32 12.93 1.73
N ARG A 95 22.29 13.79 2.77
CA ARG A 95 23.33 14.76 3.06
C ARG A 95 24.63 14.11 3.55
N ASP A 96 24.51 13.15 4.47
CA ASP A 96 25.64 12.67 5.28
C ASP A 96 26.25 11.36 4.75
N HIS A 97 25.46 10.50 4.10
CA HIS A 97 25.89 9.17 3.67
C HIS A 97 25.98 9.00 2.15
N ALA A 98 25.05 9.55 1.38
CA ALA A 98 25.04 9.38 -0.08
C ALA A 98 26.36 9.89 -0.74
N PRO A 99 26.96 11.03 -0.35
CA PRO A 99 28.25 11.46 -0.91
C PRO A 99 29.37 10.46 -0.70
N PHE A 100 29.43 9.81 0.49
CA PHE A 100 30.43 8.79 0.77
C PHE A 100 30.30 7.59 -0.19
N HIS A 101 29.08 7.16 -0.49
CA HIS A 101 28.83 6.07 -1.45
C HIS A 101 29.21 6.48 -2.89
N ARG A 102 28.90 7.71 -3.29
CA ARG A 102 29.29 8.26 -4.59
C ARG A 102 30.81 8.26 -4.74
N ASP A 103 31.54 8.78 -3.74
CA ASP A 103 33.02 8.84 -3.74
C ASP A 103 33.66 7.45 -3.76
N ALA A 104 33.03 6.48 -3.12
CA ALA A 104 33.50 5.08 -3.11
C ALA A 104 33.07 4.30 -4.37
N GLY A 105 32.24 4.87 -5.26
CA GLY A 105 31.71 4.16 -6.43
C GLY A 105 30.79 2.99 -6.06
N VAL A 106 30.14 3.04 -4.90
CA VAL A 106 29.21 2.01 -4.41
C VAL A 106 27.77 2.45 -4.68
N PRO A 107 27.00 1.72 -5.51
CA PRO A 107 25.61 2.06 -5.77
C PRO A 107 24.76 1.90 -4.50
N TRP A 108 23.72 2.73 -4.38
CA TRP A 108 22.83 2.72 -3.22
C TRP A 108 21.35 2.85 -3.61
N LEU A 109 20.50 2.29 -2.76
CA LEU A 109 19.06 2.49 -2.74
C LEU A 109 18.66 3.07 -1.37
N LEU A 110 18.08 4.25 -1.35
CA LEU A 110 17.34 4.78 -0.21
C LEU A 110 15.86 4.52 -0.42
N PHE A 111 15.28 3.68 0.42
CA PHE A 111 13.84 3.40 0.43
C PHE A 111 13.24 4.17 1.60
N VAL A 112 12.44 5.18 1.30
CA VAL A 112 11.70 5.96 2.29
C VAL A 112 10.28 5.41 2.30
N ASP A 113 9.94 4.71 3.37
CA ASP A 113 8.62 4.14 3.60
C ASP A 113 7.93 4.99 4.67
N GLU A 114 7.29 6.03 4.19
CA GLU A 114 6.56 7.00 4.98
C GLU A 114 5.09 6.58 5.01
N PHE A 115 4.57 6.32 6.21
CA PHE A 115 3.30 5.64 6.38
C PHE A 115 2.08 6.58 6.24
N ASP A 116 2.29 7.88 6.37
CA ASP A 116 1.24 8.86 6.12
C ASP A 116 0.92 8.93 4.60
N PRO A 117 -0.32 9.17 4.19
CA PRO A 117 -1.48 9.61 4.98
C PRO A 117 -2.32 8.47 5.57
N HIS A 118 -1.71 7.35 5.99
CA HIS A 118 -2.41 6.32 6.74
C HIS A 118 -3.08 6.90 8.00
N GLU A 119 -4.16 6.30 8.47
CA GLU A 119 -4.79 6.69 9.71
C GLU A 119 -3.91 6.37 10.95
N PRO A 120 -4.06 7.09 12.05
CA PRO A 120 -5.04 8.15 12.30
C PRO A 120 -4.69 9.43 11.55
N PHE A 121 -5.73 10.14 11.07
CA PHE A 121 -5.56 11.47 10.49
C PHE A 121 -5.39 12.47 11.64
N ASP A 122 -4.17 12.79 11.94
CA ASP A 122 -3.75 13.65 13.04
C ASP A 122 -2.66 14.58 12.56
N THR A 123 -2.95 15.86 12.51
CA THR A 123 -2.03 16.89 12.07
C THR A 123 -2.07 18.08 13.01
N PRO A 124 -0.93 18.72 13.29
CA PRO A 124 -0.92 20.00 14.02
C PRO A 124 -1.35 21.16 13.12
N GLU A 125 -1.60 22.32 13.74
CA GLU A 125 -1.69 23.57 12.98
C GLU A 125 -0.33 23.93 12.36
N PRO A 126 -0.28 24.55 11.16
CA PRO A 126 -1.41 25.14 10.43
C PRO A 126 -2.14 24.18 9.46
N TRP A 127 -1.81 22.91 9.48
CA TRP A 127 -2.37 21.91 8.54
C TRP A 127 -3.79 21.53 8.91
N ALA A 128 -4.04 21.33 10.20
CA ALA A 128 -5.28 20.79 10.73
C ALA A 128 -6.53 21.55 10.26
N SER A 129 -6.52 22.89 10.27
CA SER A 129 -7.65 23.72 9.84
C SER A 129 -7.64 24.09 8.35
N ARG A 130 -6.62 23.65 7.59
CA ARG A 130 -6.40 24.10 6.20
C ARG A 130 -7.57 23.85 5.26
N TYR A 131 -8.23 22.72 5.41
CA TYR A 131 -9.32 22.27 4.51
C TYR A 131 -10.70 22.33 5.18
N ASP A 132 -10.76 22.65 6.46
CA ASP A 132 -11.99 22.88 7.20
C ASP A 132 -11.80 24.11 8.14
N PRO A 133 -11.83 25.32 7.60
CA PRO A 133 -11.61 26.54 8.39
C PRO A 133 -12.74 26.82 9.39
N GLU A 134 -13.86 26.12 9.29
CA GLU A 134 -14.98 26.19 10.25
C GLU A 134 -14.77 25.25 11.45
N TRP A 135 -13.69 24.49 11.47
CA TRP A 135 -13.37 23.64 12.61
C TRP A 135 -13.13 24.48 13.86
N ASP A 136 -13.87 24.15 14.90
CA ASP A 136 -13.65 24.73 16.24
C ASP A 136 -13.32 23.61 17.22
N ALA A 137 -12.05 23.49 17.58
CA ALA A 137 -11.56 22.44 18.47
C ALA A 137 -12.29 22.41 19.83
N SER A 138 -12.88 23.54 20.28
CA SER A 138 -13.65 23.61 21.53
C SER A 138 -15.04 22.96 21.41
N VAL A 139 -15.56 22.85 20.18
CA VAL A 139 -16.88 22.29 19.87
C VAL A 139 -16.75 20.93 19.15
N ASP A 140 -15.88 20.88 18.13
CA ASP A 140 -15.70 19.72 17.26
C ASP A 140 -14.72 18.69 17.85
N GLY A 141 -13.96 19.08 18.88
CA GLY A 141 -12.90 18.28 19.47
C GLY A 141 -11.56 18.38 18.73
N PRO A 142 -10.55 17.64 19.13
CA PRO A 142 -9.24 17.68 18.51
C PRO A 142 -9.26 17.13 17.07
N HIS A 143 -8.28 17.54 16.29
CA HIS A 143 -8.12 17.16 14.88
C HIS A 143 -7.62 15.71 14.67
N LEU A 144 -7.91 14.81 15.57
CA LEU A 144 -7.54 13.41 15.45
C LEU A 144 -8.74 12.59 14.98
N ILE A 145 -8.64 12.06 13.78
CA ILE A 145 -9.71 11.26 13.16
C ILE A 145 -9.17 9.89 12.77
N TRP A 146 -9.85 8.85 13.26
CA TRP A 146 -9.62 7.49 12.80
C TRP A 146 -10.84 7.05 12.01
N PRO A 147 -10.81 7.14 10.66
CA PRO A 147 -11.99 6.88 9.84
C PRO A 147 -12.48 5.45 10.02
N PRO A 148 -13.79 5.22 10.01
CA PRO A 148 -14.32 3.87 10.00
C PRO A 148 -13.97 3.18 8.67
N TYR A 149 -13.77 1.88 8.72
CA TYR A 149 -13.71 1.06 7.50
C TYR A 149 -15.11 0.52 7.25
N THR A 150 -15.82 1.11 6.29
CA THR A 150 -17.21 0.75 6.02
C THR A 150 -17.60 1.03 4.58
N GLY A 151 -18.41 0.13 4.01
CA GLY A 151 -19.11 0.33 2.74
C GLY A 151 -20.41 1.12 2.89
N SER A 152 -20.67 1.72 4.06
CA SER A 152 -21.86 2.52 4.36
C SER A 152 -21.45 3.81 5.06
N GLY A 153 -21.76 4.96 4.49
CA GLY A 153 -21.26 6.24 4.96
C GLY A 153 -22.34 7.31 5.08
N VAL A 154 -22.10 8.45 4.42
CA VAL A 154 -22.99 9.63 4.49
C VAL A 154 -24.33 9.36 3.78
N GLY A 155 -24.29 8.69 2.62
CA GLY A 155 -25.49 8.40 1.85
C GLY A 155 -26.46 7.46 2.56
N SER A 156 -25.95 6.50 3.32
CA SER A 156 -26.74 5.58 4.16
C SER A 156 -27.08 6.17 5.54
N GLY A 157 -26.48 7.30 5.93
CA GLY A 157 -26.65 7.91 7.24
C GLY A 157 -25.82 7.29 8.36
N ALA A 158 -24.90 6.37 8.04
CA ALA A 158 -23.98 5.77 9.03
C ALA A 158 -22.91 6.77 9.49
N ILE A 159 -22.55 7.72 8.64
CA ILE A 159 -21.63 8.85 8.92
C ILE A 159 -22.40 10.14 8.62
N SER A 160 -22.33 11.14 9.50
CA SER A 160 -22.95 12.43 9.23
C SER A 160 -22.17 13.19 8.15
N GLU A 161 -22.83 14.12 7.44
CA GLU A 161 -22.17 15.00 6.47
C GLU A 161 -20.98 15.77 7.08
N ARG A 162 -21.15 16.25 8.33
CA ARG A 162 -20.08 16.94 9.05
C ARG A 162 -18.86 16.03 9.26
N GLN A 163 -19.08 14.80 9.70
CA GLN A 163 -18.03 13.81 9.89
C GLN A 163 -17.34 13.46 8.56
N GLY A 164 -18.10 13.28 7.48
CA GLY A 164 -17.54 13.03 6.15
C GLY A 164 -16.65 14.17 5.65
N ARG A 165 -17.05 15.43 5.89
CA ARG A 165 -16.20 16.60 5.59
C ARG A 165 -14.93 16.59 6.42
N GLN A 166 -15.02 16.28 7.71
CA GLN A 166 -13.86 16.21 8.60
C GLN A 166 -12.84 15.15 8.17
N ILE A 167 -13.29 13.95 7.82
CA ILE A 167 -12.41 12.89 7.32
C ILE A 167 -11.63 13.37 6.09
N ARG A 168 -12.33 13.95 5.10
CA ARG A 168 -11.69 14.48 3.88
C ARG A 168 -10.71 15.61 4.18
N ALA A 169 -11.10 16.52 5.05
CA ALA A 169 -10.27 17.67 5.42
C ALA A 169 -8.99 17.22 6.13
N GLN A 170 -9.10 16.27 7.05
CA GLN A 170 -7.93 15.78 7.80
C GLN A 170 -7.01 14.90 6.95
N TYR A 171 -7.56 14.10 6.03
CA TYR A 171 -6.75 13.41 5.02
C TYR A 171 -5.95 14.40 4.17
N GLY A 172 -6.62 15.45 3.64
CA GLY A 172 -5.96 16.51 2.86
C GLY A 172 -4.91 17.29 3.66
N ALA A 173 -5.18 17.57 4.94
CA ALA A 173 -4.25 18.22 5.86
C ALA A 173 -2.99 17.39 6.05
N LYS A 174 -3.16 16.09 6.30
CA LYS A 174 -2.06 15.14 6.48
C LYS A 174 -1.21 15.03 5.20
N LEU A 175 -1.84 14.86 4.05
CA LEU A 175 -1.16 14.82 2.76
C LEU A 175 -0.35 16.10 2.49
N SER A 176 -0.90 17.28 2.84
CA SER A 176 -0.20 18.55 2.67
C SER A 176 0.99 18.71 3.62
N MET A 177 0.89 18.20 4.84
CA MET A 177 2.00 18.17 5.77
C MET A 177 3.15 17.31 5.24
N ILE A 178 2.84 16.12 4.73
CA ILE A 178 3.86 15.22 4.16
C ILE A 178 4.51 15.82 2.92
N ASP A 179 3.73 16.40 2.02
CA ASP A 179 4.25 17.10 0.84
C ASP A 179 5.26 18.18 1.23
N HIS A 180 4.95 18.97 2.27
CA HIS A 180 5.88 19.95 2.81
C HIS A 180 7.19 19.31 3.31
N TRP A 181 7.09 18.21 4.05
CA TRP A 181 8.28 17.53 4.60
C TRP A 181 9.06 16.74 3.55
N LEU A 182 8.40 16.20 2.52
CA LEU A 182 9.06 15.64 1.34
C LEU A 182 9.95 16.68 0.65
N GLY A 183 9.53 17.95 0.65
CA GLY A 183 10.33 19.06 0.15
C GLY A 183 11.75 19.08 0.71
N ARG A 184 11.97 18.68 1.97
CA ARG A 184 13.30 18.59 2.57
C ARG A 184 14.19 17.51 1.93
N VAL A 185 13.59 16.41 1.48
CA VAL A 185 14.28 15.36 0.74
C VAL A 185 14.65 15.89 -0.65
N LEU A 186 13.70 16.55 -1.31
CA LEU A 186 13.94 17.16 -2.62
C LEU A 186 15.03 18.26 -2.56
N ASP A 187 15.05 19.09 -1.52
CA ASP A 187 16.11 20.08 -1.27
C ASP A 187 17.49 19.42 -1.18
N GLN A 188 17.59 18.22 -0.63
CA GLN A 188 18.88 17.49 -0.58
C GLN A 188 19.25 16.90 -1.95
N LEU A 189 18.27 16.48 -2.76
CA LEU A 189 18.53 16.08 -4.14
C LEU A 189 19.09 17.24 -4.95
N ASP A 190 18.53 18.45 -4.77
CA ASP A 190 19.01 19.68 -5.40
C ASP A 190 20.42 20.05 -4.92
N ALA A 191 20.63 20.12 -3.60
CA ALA A 191 21.89 20.53 -3.00
C ALA A 191 23.06 19.58 -3.36
N GLY A 192 22.80 18.29 -3.52
CA GLY A 192 23.77 17.27 -3.87
C GLY A 192 23.95 17.05 -5.36
N ASN A 193 23.19 17.74 -6.23
CA ASN A 193 23.12 17.48 -7.67
C ASN A 193 22.82 15.98 -7.97
N TRP A 194 21.88 15.40 -7.21
CA TRP A 194 21.54 13.98 -7.35
C TRP A 194 20.67 13.67 -8.57
N TRP A 195 20.00 14.68 -9.12
CA TRP A 195 19.15 14.53 -10.31
C TRP A 195 19.86 14.04 -11.56
N ASP A 196 21.20 14.17 -11.60
CA ASP A 196 22.01 13.78 -12.76
C ASP A 196 22.35 12.28 -12.79
N ASP A 197 22.30 11.61 -11.63
CA ASP A 197 22.77 10.21 -11.47
C ASP A 197 21.88 9.35 -10.56
N THR A 198 20.75 9.86 -10.13
CA THR A 198 19.84 9.16 -9.23
C THR A 198 18.46 9.03 -9.83
N VAL A 199 17.93 7.81 -9.88
CA VAL A 199 16.52 7.55 -10.21
C VAL A 199 15.68 7.86 -8.99
N VAL A 200 14.68 8.71 -9.14
CA VAL A 200 13.72 9.07 -8.09
C VAL A 200 12.35 8.52 -8.45
N ILE A 201 11.75 7.74 -7.55
CA ILE A 201 10.43 7.15 -7.71
C ILE A 201 9.57 7.57 -6.51
N VAL A 202 8.37 8.12 -6.79
CA VAL A 202 7.35 8.39 -5.78
C VAL A 202 6.11 7.58 -6.15
N CYS A 203 5.65 6.75 -5.23
CA CYS A 203 4.50 5.87 -5.43
C CYS A 203 3.81 5.59 -4.09
N THR A 204 2.66 4.93 -4.14
CA THR A 204 1.98 4.36 -2.97
C THR A 204 1.51 2.93 -3.27
N ASP A 205 1.18 2.17 -2.24
CA ASP A 205 0.72 0.79 -2.34
C ASP A 205 -0.73 0.69 -2.82
N HIS A 206 -1.63 1.52 -2.29
CA HIS A 206 -3.06 1.61 -2.62
C HIS A 206 -3.62 2.98 -2.26
N GLY A 207 -4.84 3.26 -2.69
CA GLY A 207 -5.58 4.45 -2.32
C GLY A 207 -6.44 4.28 -1.06
N HIS A 208 -7.43 5.17 -0.91
CA HIS A 208 -8.31 5.24 0.26
C HIS A 208 -9.68 5.79 -0.16
N TYR A 209 -10.78 5.18 0.31
CA TYR A 209 -12.11 5.75 0.09
C TYR A 209 -12.36 6.93 1.03
N LEU A 210 -12.82 8.04 0.46
CA LEU A 210 -13.16 9.28 1.15
C LEU A 210 -14.63 9.69 0.91
N GLY A 211 -15.49 8.72 0.67
CA GLY A 211 -16.91 8.87 0.43
C GLY A 211 -17.37 8.42 -0.95
N GLU A 212 -16.45 8.03 -1.83
CA GLU A 212 -16.79 7.42 -3.12
C GLU A 212 -17.59 6.14 -2.87
N ARG A 213 -18.70 5.94 -3.60
CA ARG A 213 -19.62 4.81 -3.42
C ARG A 213 -20.17 4.66 -2.00
N ASP A 214 -20.25 5.76 -1.26
CA ASP A 214 -20.58 5.79 0.18
C ASP A 214 -19.60 5.02 1.06
N ALA A 215 -18.40 4.66 0.54
CA ALA A 215 -17.39 3.89 1.22
C ALA A 215 -16.34 4.80 1.88
N TRP A 216 -15.78 4.34 2.99
CA TRP A 216 -14.77 5.04 3.77
C TRP A 216 -13.67 4.07 4.23
N GLY A 217 -12.45 4.52 4.21
CA GLY A 217 -11.31 3.68 4.59
C GLY A 217 -10.97 2.64 3.52
N LYS A 218 -10.74 1.43 3.97
CA LYS A 218 -10.41 0.26 3.15
C LYS A 218 -11.39 -0.88 3.48
N PRO A 219 -12.69 -0.71 3.19
CA PRO A 219 -13.73 -1.66 3.62
C PRO A 219 -13.69 -2.97 2.83
N GLY A 220 -14.43 -3.95 3.32
CA GLY A 220 -14.59 -5.25 2.71
C GLY A 220 -15.51 -5.27 1.49
N ILE A 221 -15.37 -4.33 0.56
CA ILE A 221 -16.10 -4.25 -0.71
C ILE A 221 -15.16 -4.51 -1.90
N PRO A 222 -15.66 -4.79 -3.12
CA PRO A 222 -14.82 -4.90 -4.30
C PRO A 222 -13.93 -3.69 -4.50
N LEU A 223 -12.73 -3.89 -5.05
CA LEU A 223 -11.76 -2.83 -5.24
C LEU A 223 -12.13 -1.97 -6.46
N PHE A 224 -12.40 -0.70 -6.23
CA PHE A 224 -12.69 0.30 -7.26
C PHE A 224 -11.49 1.23 -7.49
N GLU A 225 -11.56 2.06 -8.54
CA GLU A 225 -10.49 2.97 -8.93
C GLU A 225 -9.89 3.81 -7.77
N PRO A 226 -10.67 4.33 -6.79
CA PRO A 226 -10.09 5.05 -5.66
C PRO A 226 -9.07 4.26 -4.83
N LEU A 227 -9.09 2.93 -4.88
CA LEU A 227 -8.08 2.08 -4.23
C LEU A 227 -6.99 1.59 -5.17
N LEU A 228 -7.30 1.39 -6.47
CA LEU A 228 -6.41 0.72 -7.42
C LEU A 228 -5.58 1.67 -8.27
N HIS A 229 -6.14 2.83 -8.62
CA HIS A 229 -5.47 3.80 -9.47
C HIS A 229 -4.57 4.71 -8.63
N THR A 230 -3.36 4.27 -8.40
CA THR A 230 -2.39 4.93 -7.52
C THR A 230 -1.44 5.85 -8.30
N PRO A 231 -0.97 6.97 -7.69
CA PRO A 231 0.02 7.82 -8.31
C PRO A 231 1.38 7.11 -8.44
N LEU A 232 2.04 7.35 -9.58
CA LEU A 232 3.41 6.91 -9.84
C LEU A 232 4.17 8.00 -10.58
N PHE A 233 5.24 8.50 -9.98
CA PHE A 233 6.14 9.48 -10.59
C PHE A 233 7.55 8.89 -10.66
N ILE A 234 8.18 8.98 -11.84
CA ILE A 234 9.53 8.47 -12.04
C ILE A 234 10.37 9.54 -12.76
N SER A 235 11.46 9.94 -12.13
CA SER A 235 12.54 10.70 -12.74
C SER A 235 13.75 9.79 -12.91
N TRP A 236 14.14 9.54 -14.17
CA TRP A 236 15.29 8.71 -14.49
C TRP A 236 16.24 9.48 -15.41
N PRO A 237 17.42 9.90 -14.92
CA PRO A 237 18.36 10.71 -15.67
C PRO A 237 18.70 10.10 -17.04
N GLY A 238 18.57 10.89 -18.10
CA GLY A 238 18.87 10.46 -19.47
C GLY A 238 17.88 9.44 -20.07
N VAL A 239 16.80 9.09 -19.34
CA VAL A 239 15.77 8.15 -19.79
C VAL A 239 14.40 8.80 -19.83
N SER A 240 13.90 9.32 -18.70
CA SER A 240 12.58 9.93 -18.65
C SER A 240 12.55 11.32 -19.31
N VAL A 241 11.44 11.65 -19.95
CA VAL A 241 11.18 12.98 -20.52
C VAL A 241 10.51 13.84 -19.44
N PRO A 242 11.14 14.94 -18.98
CA PRO A 242 10.55 15.80 -17.96
C PRO A 242 9.18 16.33 -18.35
N GLY A 243 8.22 16.28 -17.41
CA GLY A 243 6.86 16.78 -17.62
C GLY A 243 5.98 15.93 -18.53
N SER A 244 6.45 14.76 -18.96
CA SER A 244 5.62 13.83 -19.74
C SER A 244 4.64 13.06 -18.86
N THR A 245 3.52 12.68 -19.46
CA THR A 245 2.55 11.73 -18.90
C THR A 245 2.56 10.47 -19.74
N VAL A 246 2.55 9.31 -19.07
CA VAL A 246 2.52 8.00 -19.72
C VAL A 246 1.17 7.35 -19.42
N ASP A 247 0.38 7.14 -20.47
CA ASP A 247 -0.93 6.49 -20.41
C ASP A 247 -0.77 5.00 -20.77
N ALA A 248 -0.17 4.23 -19.89
CA ALA A 248 0.02 2.79 -20.04
C ALA A 248 -0.35 2.06 -18.76
N LEU A 249 -0.87 0.85 -18.90
CA LEU A 249 -1.15 0.00 -17.75
C LEU A 249 0.17 -0.41 -17.07
N THR A 250 0.29 -0.07 -15.78
CA THR A 250 1.42 -0.41 -14.92
C THR A 250 0.93 -0.99 -13.59
N THR A 251 1.83 -1.60 -12.84
CA THR A 251 1.53 -2.10 -11.49
C THR A 251 2.76 -1.98 -10.59
N ASN A 252 2.58 -1.89 -9.28
CA ASN A 252 3.68 -1.83 -8.31
C ASN A 252 4.67 -3.02 -8.43
N VAL A 253 4.22 -4.16 -8.98
CA VAL A 253 5.09 -5.31 -9.28
C VAL A 253 6.20 -4.96 -10.28
N ASP A 254 5.95 -3.97 -11.17
CA ASP A 254 6.91 -3.52 -12.20
C ASP A 254 8.10 -2.77 -11.61
N LEU A 255 7.94 -2.18 -10.42
CA LEU A 255 9.01 -1.41 -9.76
C LEU A 255 10.21 -2.29 -9.42
N HIS A 256 9.99 -3.58 -9.11
CA HIS A 256 11.11 -4.50 -8.88
C HIS A 256 11.99 -4.67 -10.13
N ALA A 257 11.39 -4.95 -11.28
CA ALA A 257 12.12 -5.10 -12.53
C ALA A 257 12.76 -3.78 -12.98
N THR A 258 12.05 -2.66 -12.78
CA THR A 258 12.53 -1.31 -13.08
C THR A 258 13.78 -0.96 -12.27
N LEU A 259 13.77 -1.22 -10.97
CA LEU A 259 14.91 -0.98 -10.10
C LEU A 259 16.06 -1.93 -10.41
N CYS A 260 15.81 -3.21 -10.71
CA CYS A 260 16.85 -4.13 -11.14
C CYS A 260 17.55 -3.60 -12.42
N GLU A 261 16.80 -3.13 -13.41
CA GLU A 261 17.37 -2.53 -14.62
C GLU A 261 18.16 -1.26 -14.33
N ALA A 262 17.65 -0.38 -13.44
CA ALA A 262 18.35 0.85 -13.06
C ALA A 262 19.74 0.57 -12.44
N PHE A 263 19.86 -0.53 -11.71
CA PHE A 263 21.14 -0.96 -11.12
C PHE A 263 21.96 -1.91 -12.03
N GLY A 264 21.47 -2.25 -13.21
CA GLY A 264 22.14 -3.22 -14.09
C GLY A 264 22.16 -4.64 -13.50
N VAL A 265 21.17 -5.01 -12.73
CA VAL A 265 21.03 -6.30 -12.04
C VAL A 265 19.92 -7.11 -12.67
N ASP A 266 20.16 -8.39 -12.91
CA ASP A 266 19.12 -9.28 -13.42
C ASP A 266 17.99 -9.48 -12.39
N ALA A 267 16.77 -9.26 -12.83
CA ALA A 267 15.60 -9.60 -12.01
C ALA A 267 15.51 -11.13 -11.84
N PRO A 268 14.98 -11.60 -10.68
CA PRO A 268 14.76 -13.04 -10.49
C PRO A 268 13.84 -13.61 -11.58
N THR A 269 14.11 -14.85 -12.02
CA THR A 269 13.35 -15.54 -13.08
C THR A 269 11.85 -15.65 -12.83
N ARG A 270 11.41 -15.52 -11.59
CA ARG A 270 9.98 -15.51 -11.21
C ARG A 270 9.44 -14.13 -10.85
N ALA A 271 10.14 -13.07 -11.20
CA ALA A 271 9.57 -11.73 -11.11
C ALA A 271 8.51 -11.57 -12.22
N HIS A 272 7.28 -11.22 -11.82
CA HIS A 272 6.17 -11.04 -12.77
C HIS A 272 6.06 -9.58 -13.26
N GLY A 273 6.89 -8.69 -12.72
CA GLY A 273 6.98 -7.29 -13.15
C GLY A 273 7.83 -7.14 -14.40
N THR A 274 7.53 -6.11 -15.17
CA THR A 274 8.26 -5.70 -16.37
C THR A 274 8.85 -4.31 -16.12
N SER A 275 10.09 -4.07 -16.57
CA SER A 275 10.70 -2.73 -16.42
C SER A 275 9.89 -1.66 -17.13
N LEU A 276 9.72 -0.52 -16.47
CA LEU A 276 9.01 0.64 -17.00
C LEU A 276 9.90 1.52 -17.87
N ARG A 277 11.20 1.24 -17.98
CA ARG A 277 12.13 2.04 -18.78
C ARG A 277 11.67 2.27 -20.22
N PRO A 278 11.16 1.26 -20.97
CA PRO A 278 10.70 1.47 -22.34
C PRO A 278 9.52 2.44 -22.47
N LEU A 279 8.72 2.61 -21.43
CA LEU A 279 7.68 3.63 -21.37
C LEU A 279 8.27 5.03 -21.13
N LEU A 280 9.30 5.12 -20.30
CA LEU A 280 9.92 6.38 -19.89
C LEU A 280 10.76 7.00 -21.02
N ASP A 281 11.45 6.18 -21.83
CA ASP A 281 12.25 6.64 -22.97
C ASP A 281 11.44 6.72 -24.28
N GLY A 282 10.16 6.33 -24.23
CA GLY A 282 9.26 6.37 -25.38
C GLY A 282 9.50 5.28 -26.43
N SER A 283 10.36 4.29 -26.16
CA SER A 283 10.61 3.16 -27.07
C SER A 283 9.46 2.16 -27.15
N ALA A 284 8.56 2.18 -26.16
CA ALA A 284 7.31 1.40 -26.14
C ALA A 284 6.13 2.24 -25.65
N THR A 285 4.93 1.88 -26.09
CA THR A 285 3.66 2.44 -25.62
C THR A 285 2.94 1.54 -24.62
N SER A 286 3.42 0.32 -24.43
CA SER A 286 2.90 -0.67 -23.46
C SER A 286 4.02 -1.62 -23.06
N VAL A 287 3.97 -2.10 -21.82
CA VAL A 287 4.88 -3.14 -21.28
C VAL A 287 4.11 -4.34 -20.79
N ARG A 288 2.77 -4.27 -20.77
CA ARG A 288 1.89 -5.36 -20.34
C ARG A 288 0.51 -5.25 -20.97
N GLU A 289 -0.14 -6.38 -21.13
CA GLU A 289 -1.52 -6.46 -21.64
C GLU A 289 -2.54 -6.51 -20.51
N TRP A 290 -2.15 -6.97 -19.33
CA TRP A 290 -3.00 -7.12 -18.17
C TRP A 290 -2.27 -6.82 -16.85
N ALA A 291 -3.05 -6.47 -15.84
CA ALA A 291 -2.61 -6.42 -14.44
C ALA A 291 -3.60 -7.19 -13.55
N LEU A 292 -3.11 -7.74 -12.46
CA LEU A 292 -3.94 -8.40 -11.44
C LEU A 292 -3.95 -7.57 -10.17
N ALA A 293 -5.11 -7.55 -9.52
CA ALA A 293 -5.30 -6.98 -8.19
C ALA A 293 -6.24 -7.87 -7.37
N GLY A 294 -6.29 -7.66 -6.06
CA GLY A 294 -7.19 -8.41 -5.20
C GLY A 294 -6.72 -8.45 -3.76
N VAL A 295 -7.59 -8.97 -2.92
CA VAL A 295 -7.29 -9.29 -1.52
C VAL A 295 -7.43 -10.80 -1.35
N TRP A 296 -6.49 -11.42 -0.62
CA TRP A 296 -6.54 -12.86 -0.39
C TRP A 296 -7.89 -13.29 0.19
N GLY A 297 -8.46 -14.35 -0.35
CA GLY A 297 -9.75 -14.89 0.06
C GLY A 297 -10.96 -14.19 -0.52
N ARG A 298 -10.78 -13.14 -1.32
CA ARG A 298 -11.86 -12.35 -1.93
C ARG A 298 -11.89 -12.51 -3.45
N GLU A 299 -12.56 -11.59 -4.14
CA GLU A 299 -12.55 -11.49 -5.59
C GLU A 299 -11.14 -11.26 -6.14
N VAL A 300 -10.90 -11.73 -7.36
CA VAL A 300 -9.68 -11.44 -8.11
C VAL A 300 -10.02 -10.53 -9.27
N HIS A 301 -9.26 -9.46 -9.40
CA HIS A 301 -9.43 -8.47 -10.45
C HIS A 301 -8.39 -8.69 -11.55
N VAL A 302 -8.83 -8.59 -12.79
CA VAL A 302 -7.95 -8.38 -13.95
C VAL A 302 -8.32 -7.05 -14.61
N LEU A 303 -7.29 -6.30 -14.99
CA LEU A 303 -7.42 -5.07 -15.72
C LEU A 303 -6.68 -5.21 -17.05
N ASP A 304 -7.26 -4.72 -18.13
CA ASP A 304 -6.52 -4.29 -19.32
C ASP A 304 -6.42 -2.76 -19.32
N ARG A 305 -6.00 -2.17 -20.42
CA ARG A 305 -5.81 -0.71 -20.50
C ARG A 305 -7.11 0.09 -20.28
N THR A 306 -8.25 -0.46 -20.59
CA THR A 306 -9.53 0.28 -20.63
C THR A 306 -10.64 -0.40 -19.85
N ARG A 307 -10.45 -1.65 -19.43
CA ARG A 307 -11.50 -2.43 -18.80
C ARG A 307 -11.01 -3.06 -17.51
N LYS A 308 -11.95 -3.30 -16.60
CA LYS A 308 -11.73 -3.98 -15.34
C LYS A 308 -12.77 -5.06 -15.11
N TYR A 309 -12.31 -6.20 -14.63
CA TYR A 309 -13.16 -7.33 -14.27
C TYR A 309 -12.78 -7.85 -12.89
N ALA A 310 -13.75 -7.90 -11.99
CA ALA A 310 -13.64 -8.54 -10.69
C ALA A 310 -14.41 -9.85 -10.72
N ARG A 311 -13.71 -10.95 -10.53
CA ARG A 311 -14.33 -12.28 -10.44
C ARG A 311 -14.51 -12.69 -9.00
N ALA A 312 -15.74 -12.74 -8.52
CA ALA A 312 -16.07 -13.29 -7.21
C ALA A 312 -15.87 -14.82 -7.19
N PRO A 313 -15.50 -15.41 -6.05
CA PRO A 313 -15.42 -16.84 -5.89
C PRO A 313 -16.81 -17.49 -6.07
N ARG A 314 -16.81 -18.76 -6.48
CA ARG A 314 -18.04 -19.55 -6.58
C ARG A 314 -18.35 -20.30 -5.29
N GLY A 315 -19.62 -20.57 -5.06
CA GLY A 315 -20.10 -21.41 -3.96
C GLY A 315 -19.58 -20.91 -2.60
N ASP A 316 -18.98 -21.80 -1.85
CA ASP A 316 -18.47 -21.54 -0.48
C ASP A 316 -17.05 -20.96 -0.45
N ASN A 317 -16.59 -20.31 -1.54
CA ASN A 317 -15.24 -19.76 -1.63
C ASN A 317 -14.14 -20.82 -1.43
N ALA A 318 -14.35 -22.01 -1.97
CA ALA A 318 -13.46 -23.16 -1.82
C ALA A 318 -13.08 -23.75 -3.21
N PRO A 319 -11.89 -24.38 -3.31
CA PRO A 319 -10.87 -24.53 -2.28
C PRO A 319 -10.11 -23.24 -2.02
N LEU A 320 -9.69 -23.00 -0.79
CA LEU A 320 -8.93 -21.84 -0.40
C LEU A 320 -7.71 -22.26 0.42
N SER A 321 -6.52 -21.81 0.04
CA SER A 321 -5.28 -22.07 0.77
C SER A 321 -4.49 -20.79 0.92
N MET A 322 -3.83 -20.62 2.07
CA MET A 322 -2.82 -19.61 2.27
C MET A 322 -1.43 -20.22 2.11
N TRP A 323 -0.57 -19.51 1.41
CA TRP A 323 0.81 -19.89 1.16
C TRP A 323 1.74 -18.82 1.73
N SER A 324 2.55 -19.17 2.72
CA SER A 324 3.44 -18.19 3.35
C SER A 324 4.76 -18.83 3.78
N ASN A 325 5.85 -18.12 3.59
CA ASN A 325 7.15 -18.45 4.20
C ASN A 325 7.31 -17.79 5.58
N ARG A 326 6.40 -16.88 5.93
CA ARG A 326 6.33 -16.20 7.23
C ARG A 326 4.86 -16.06 7.61
N TRP A 327 4.52 -16.45 8.82
CA TRP A 327 3.15 -16.38 9.31
C TRP A 327 3.00 -15.17 10.22
N SER A 328 2.32 -14.14 9.74
CA SER A 328 2.11 -12.91 10.48
C SER A 328 1.17 -13.10 11.66
N THR A 329 1.46 -12.40 12.74
CA THR A 329 0.56 -12.24 13.89
C THR A 329 -0.03 -10.83 13.98
N MET A 330 0.22 -10.01 12.98
CA MET A 330 -0.40 -8.69 12.83
C MET A 330 -1.93 -8.83 12.74
N PRO A 331 -2.71 -8.00 13.36
CA PRO A 331 -2.42 -6.87 14.25
C PRO A 331 -2.61 -7.20 15.74
N LEU A 332 -1.95 -8.22 16.24
CA LEU A 332 -2.16 -8.83 17.54
C LEU A 332 -2.24 -7.84 18.71
N HIS A 333 -1.40 -6.79 18.69
CA HIS A 333 -1.34 -5.84 19.79
C HIS A 333 -2.43 -4.77 19.70
N SER A 334 -2.75 -4.35 18.48
CA SER A 334 -3.68 -3.25 18.22
C SER A 334 -5.15 -3.70 18.27
N PHE A 335 -5.42 -4.87 17.70
CA PHE A 335 -6.78 -5.40 17.53
C PHE A 335 -6.78 -6.91 17.77
N PRO A 336 -6.78 -7.37 19.02
CA PRO A 336 -6.72 -8.80 19.36
C PRO A 336 -7.84 -9.63 18.71
N GLU A 337 -8.99 -9.01 18.43
CA GLU A 337 -10.14 -9.61 17.75
C GLU A 337 -9.91 -9.86 16.25
N LEU A 338 -8.95 -9.17 15.66
CA LEU A 338 -8.61 -9.29 14.23
C LEU A 338 -7.44 -10.26 13.99
N ARG A 339 -7.22 -11.19 14.88
CA ARG A 339 -6.09 -12.13 14.82
C ARG A 339 -6.04 -12.85 13.47
N MET A 340 -4.82 -13.01 13.00
CA MET A 340 -4.49 -14.00 11.99
C MET A 340 -4.64 -15.39 12.63
N PRO A 341 -5.49 -16.31 12.11
CA PRO A 341 -5.54 -17.66 12.62
C PRO A 341 -4.19 -18.36 12.41
N PRO A 342 -3.64 -19.06 13.41
CA PRO A 342 -2.40 -19.81 13.24
C PRO A 342 -2.60 -20.99 12.28
N PRO A 343 -1.52 -21.51 11.68
CA PRO A 343 -1.58 -22.80 10.99
C PRO A 343 -2.07 -23.90 11.94
N ASP A 344 -2.91 -24.81 11.44
CA ASP A 344 -3.41 -25.97 12.16
C ASP A 344 -2.80 -27.28 11.65
N ASP A 345 -3.33 -28.41 12.06
CA ASP A 345 -2.86 -29.75 11.71
C ASP A 345 -3.05 -30.13 10.21
N ARG A 346 -3.81 -29.34 9.46
CA ARG A 346 -3.94 -29.46 8.00
C ARG A 346 -2.78 -28.77 7.26
N ALA A 347 -1.99 -27.96 7.93
CA ALA A 347 -0.87 -27.26 7.32
C ALA A 347 0.20 -28.23 6.84
N THR A 348 0.73 -27.98 5.66
CA THR A 348 1.81 -28.77 5.06
C THR A 348 2.98 -27.89 4.67
N LEU A 349 4.18 -28.48 4.64
CA LEU A 349 5.32 -27.86 3.97
C LEU A 349 5.24 -28.17 2.48
N ASP A 350 5.10 -27.15 1.66
CA ASP A 350 4.87 -27.28 0.22
C ASP A 350 5.68 -26.25 -0.56
N ARG A 351 5.43 -26.10 -1.84
CA ARG A 351 6.01 -25.07 -2.71
C ARG A 351 4.95 -24.49 -3.62
N MET A 352 4.98 -23.18 -3.80
CA MET A 352 4.20 -22.54 -4.86
C MET A 352 4.59 -23.16 -6.22
N PRO A 353 3.64 -23.29 -7.16
CA PRO A 353 3.95 -23.79 -8.51
C PRO A 353 5.16 -23.05 -9.11
N GLY A 354 6.06 -23.78 -9.76
CA GLY A 354 7.31 -23.23 -10.33
C GLY A 354 8.36 -22.74 -9.32
N SER A 355 8.09 -22.69 -8.01
CA SER A 355 9.04 -22.25 -6.97
C SER A 355 9.86 -23.41 -6.39
N LYS A 356 11.13 -23.12 -6.03
CA LYS A 356 11.98 -24.02 -5.24
C LYS A 356 11.96 -23.70 -3.75
N ILE A 357 11.31 -22.58 -3.35
CA ILE A 357 11.28 -22.12 -1.97
C ILE A 357 10.18 -22.86 -1.21
N PRO A 358 10.50 -23.56 -0.11
CA PRO A 358 9.48 -24.18 0.72
C PRO A 358 8.67 -23.13 1.47
N VAL A 359 7.38 -23.34 1.52
CA VAL A 359 6.40 -22.48 2.20
C VAL A 359 5.42 -23.33 3.02
N ILE A 360 4.79 -22.73 4.01
CA ILE A 360 3.64 -23.33 4.69
C ILE A 360 2.43 -23.15 3.77
N ARG A 361 1.74 -24.22 3.44
CA ARG A 361 0.41 -24.21 2.86
C ARG A 361 -0.61 -24.57 3.92
N GLN A 362 -1.51 -23.64 4.22
CA GLN A 362 -2.65 -23.84 5.13
C GLN A 362 -3.93 -23.85 4.29
N PRO A 363 -4.60 -25.00 4.13
CA PRO A 363 -5.92 -25.05 3.52
C PRO A 363 -7.00 -24.58 4.52
N PHE A 364 -8.03 -23.92 3.99
CA PHE A 364 -9.21 -23.50 4.71
C PHE A 364 -10.44 -24.22 4.17
N VAL A 365 -11.37 -24.53 5.05
CA VAL A 365 -12.67 -25.13 4.72
C VAL A 365 -13.81 -24.20 5.14
N PRO A 366 -15.00 -24.32 4.53
CA PRO A 366 -16.15 -23.51 4.93
C PRO A 366 -16.41 -23.59 6.46
N GLY A 367 -16.52 -22.42 7.09
CA GLY A 367 -16.70 -22.30 8.54
C GLY A 367 -15.41 -22.06 9.33
N ASP A 368 -14.24 -22.16 8.73
CA ASP A 368 -13.00 -21.76 9.38
C ASP A 368 -12.97 -20.26 9.66
N LEU A 369 -12.28 -19.87 10.73
CA LEU A 369 -11.90 -18.48 10.94
C LEU A 369 -10.88 -18.09 9.87
N LEU A 370 -11.21 -17.06 9.09
CA LEU A 370 -10.31 -16.50 8.09
C LEU A 370 -9.53 -15.30 8.67
N PRO A 371 -8.39 -14.95 8.06
CA PRO A 371 -7.73 -13.68 8.33
C PRO A 371 -8.70 -12.50 8.19
N PHE A 372 -8.56 -11.49 9.03
CA PHE A 372 -9.52 -10.38 9.08
C PHE A 372 -9.70 -9.65 7.73
N TRP A 373 -8.64 -9.55 6.93
CA TRP A 373 -8.71 -8.91 5.60
C TRP A 373 -9.50 -9.71 4.56
N ALA A 374 -9.72 -11.01 4.79
CA ALA A 374 -10.54 -11.84 3.94
C ALA A 374 -12.04 -11.65 4.18
N HIS A 375 -12.42 -10.99 5.30
CA HIS A 375 -13.81 -10.69 5.58
C HIS A 375 -14.31 -9.62 4.60
N ALA A 376 -15.29 -9.97 3.79
CA ALA A 376 -15.94 -9.07 2.86
C ALA A 376 -17.31 -8.68 3.39
N GLU A 377 -17.63 -7.39 3.35
CA GLU A 377 -19.00 -6.90 3.51
C GLU A 377 -19.83 -7.31 2.28
N ARG A 378 -19.16 -7.34 1.13
CA ARG A 378 -19.76 -7.63 -0.16
C ARG A 378 -18.70 -8.20 -1.11
N MET A 379 -19.03 -9.32 -1.78
CA MET A 379 -18.24 -9.88 -2.89
C MET A 379 -19.14 -10.01 -4.11
N GLU A 380 -18.72 -9.45 -5.24
CA GLU A 380 -19.51 -9.41 -6.46
C GLU A 380 -18.63 -9.63 -7.68
N THR A 381 -19.19 -10.29 -8.71
CA THR A 381 -18.59 -10.26 -10.03
C THR A 381 -18.98 -8.95 -10.70
N LEU A 382 -17.99 -8.18 -11.13
CA LEU A 382 -18.16 -6.85 -11.72
C LEU A 382 -17.32 -6.73 -12.99
N CYS A 383 -17.86 -6.02 -13.96
CA CYS A 383 -17.20 -5.78 -15.25
C CYS A 383 -17.46 -4.33 -15.67
N PHE A 384 -16.39 -3.58 -15.95
CA PHE A 384 -16.49 -2.16 -16.29
C PHE A 384 -15.63 -1.84 -17.52
N ASP A 385 -16.11 -0.88 -18.31
CA ASP A 385 -15.34 -0.18 -19.33
C ASP A 385 -14.92 1.18 -18.76
N LEU A 386 -13.68 1.28 -18.32
CA LEU A 386 -13.17 2.48 -17.63
C LEU A 386 -12.98 3.67 -18.60
N ALA A 387 -12.90 3.44 -19.91
CA ALA A 387 -12.82 4.51 -20.89
C ALA A 387 -14.16 5.23 -21.08
N GLU A 388 -15.27 4.45 -21.04
CA GLU A 388 -16.62 4.98 -21.21
C GLU A 388 -17.34 5.26 -19.88
N ASP A 389 -16.87 4.64 -18.80
CA ASP A 389 -17.45 4.68 -17.46
C ASP A 389 -16.35 4.73 -16.38
N PRO A 390 -15.58 5.82 -16.29
CA PRO A 390 -14.51 5.95 -15.30
C PRO A 390 -15.03 5.97 -13.85
N GLY A 391 -16.34 6.21 -13.64
CA GLY A 391 -16.98 6.12 -12.33
C GLY A 391 -17.39 4.71 -11.95
N GLU A 392 -17.25 3.71 -12.85
CA GLU A 392 -17.62 2.31 -12.61
C GLU A 392 -19.07 2.12 -12.16
N GLU A 393 -19.98 2.89 -12.75
CA GLU A 393 -21.41 2.88 -12.37
C GLU A 393 -22.21 1.81 -13.12
N ARG A 394 -21.76 1.45 -14.33
CA ARG A 394 -22.46 0.52 -15.23
C ARG A 394 -21.77 -0.84 -15.28
N ASN A 395 -22.27 -1.78 -14.49
CA ASN A 395 -21.79 -3.16 -14.51
C ASN A 395 -22.19 -3.88 -15.83
N LEU A 396 -21.20 -4.39 -16.57
CA LEU A 396 -21.35 -5.07 -17.86
C LEU A 396 -21.39 -6.61 -17.73
N VAL A 397 -21.57 -7.16 -16.53
CA VAL A 397 -21.76 -8.61 -16.32
C VAL A 397 -22.97 -9.09 -17.13
N GLY A 398 -22.85 -10.24 -17.78
CA GLY A 398 -23.85 -10.80 -18.71
C GLY A 398 -23.71 -10.32 -20.15
N THR A 399 -22.75 -9.44 -20.45
CA THR A 399 -22.45 -9.01 -21.83
C THR A 399 -21.22 -9.78 -22.40
N PRO A 400 -20.95 -9.69 -23.73
CA PRO A 400 -19.76 -10.30 -24.31
C PRO A 400 -18.44 -9.84 -23.67
N ALA A 401 -18.36 -8.62 -23.13
CA ALA A 401 -17.16 -8.09 -22.46
C ALA A 401 -16.77 -8.95 -21.24
N GLU A 402 -17.74 -9.48 -20.49
CA GLU A 402 -17.45 -10.37 -19.37
C GLU A 402 -16.70 -11.63 -19.83
N ALA A 403 -17.14 -12.27 -20.89
CA ALA A 403 -16.52 -13.51 -21.38
C ALA A 403 -15.07 -13.29 -21.82
N GLU A 404 -14.78 -12.17 -22.50
CA GLU A 404 -13.43 -11.81 -22.91
C GLU A 404 -12.50 -11.58 -21.71
N LEU A 405 -13.00 -10.90 -20.66
CA LEU A 405 -12.21 -10.62 -19.47
C LEU A 405 -12.09 -11.82 -18.52
N ASP A 406 -13.05 -12.75 -18.54
CA ASP A 406 -12.95 -14.04 -17.85
C ASP A 406 -11.82 -14.89 -18.46
N ASP A 407 -11.73 -14.92 -19.80
CA ASP A 407 -10.63 -15.56 -20.52
C ASP A 407 -9.28 -14.86 -20.24
N LEU A 408 -9.25 -13.55 -20.19
CA LEU A 408 -8.06 -12.78 -19.85
C LEU A 408 -7.59 -13.09 -18.41
N LEU A 409 -8.51 -13.12 -17.44
CA LEU A 409 -8.21 -13.46 -16.05
C LEU A 409 -7.64 -14.88 -15.95
N ARG A 410 -8.26 -15.84 -16.65
CA ARG A 410 -7.77 -17.21 -16.69
C ARG A 410 -6.36 -17.27 -17.26
N THR A 411 -6.10 -16.58 -18.36
CA THR A 411 -4.78 -16.50 -18.99
C THR A 411 -3.75 -15.90 -18.03
N ALA A 412 -4.06 -14.77 -17.41
CA ALA A 412 -3.18 -14.10 -16.45
C ALA A 412 -2.82 -14.99 -15.27
N LEU A 413 -3.79 -15.72 -14.70
CA LEU A 413 -3.54 -16.65 -13.60
C LEU A 413 -2.65 -17.83 -14.00
N LEU A 414 -2.81 -18.34 -15.22
CA LEU A 414 -1.94 -19.40 -15.74
C LEU A 414 -0.50 -18.90 -15.98
N GLU A 415 -0.34 -17.70 -16.53
CA GLU A 415 0.97 -17.11 -16.80
C GLU A 415 1.79 -16.84 -15.53
N ILE A 416 1.13 -16.54 -14.42
CA ILE A 416 1.83 -16.36 -13.13
C ILE A 416 2.01 -17.66 -12.34
N ASP A 417 1.70 -18.82 -12.92
CA ASP A 417 1.70 -20.11 -12.22
C ASP A 417 0.83 -20.07 -10.94
N ALA A 418 -0.36 -19.48 -11.00
CA ALA A 418 -1.26 -19.47 -9.85
C ALA A 418 -1.62 -20.91 -9.43
N PRO A 419 -1.74 -21.19 -8.11
CA PRO A 419 -2.20 -22.49 -7.67
C PRO A 419 -3.56 -22.88 -8.30
N SER A 420 -3.75 -24.15 -8.65
CA SER A 420 -5.00 -24.64 -9.24
C SER A 420 -6.23 -24.34 -8.38
N ASP A 421 -6.05 -24.27 -7.07
CA ASP A 421 -7.09 -23.84 -6.10
C ASP A 421 -7.74 -22.51 -6.52
N GLN A 422 -6.96 -21.56 -7.09
CA GLN A 422 -7.50 -20.28 -7.51
C GLN A 422 -8.42 -20.40 -8.74
N LEU A 423 -8.01 -21.20 -9.72
CA LEU A 423 -8.83 -21.44 -10.92
C LEU A 423 -10.13 -22.16 -10.55
N GLU A 424 -10.05 -23.17 -9.70
CA GLU A 424 -11.22 -23.91 -9.22
C GLU A 424 -12.16 -23.02 -8.41
N ARG A 425 -11.65 -22.29 -7.44
CA ARG A 425 -12.39 -21.38 -6.57
C ARG A 425 -13.17 -20.31 -7.35
N LEU A 426 -12.55 -19.78 -8.41
CA LEU A 426 -13.14 -18.78 -9.29
C LEU A 426 -14.01 -19.39 -10.39
N GLY A 427 -13.99 -20.73 -10.57
CA GLY A 427 -14.71 -21.44 -11.61
C GLY A 427 -14.17 -21.18 -13.02
N LEU A 428 -12.84 -21.08 -13.13
CA LEU A 428 -12.07 -20.85 -14.36
C LEU A 428 -11.35 -22.11 -14.88
N THR A 429 -11.72 -23.27 -14.34
CA THR A 429 -11.16 -24.59 -14.74
C THR A 429 -11.70 -25.07 -16.06
#